data_f8be2c8d34b2f8e4c1c1d8709340074d
#
_entry.id   f8be2c8d34b2f8e4c1c1d8709340074d
#
_cell.length_a   1.000
_cell.length_b   1.000
_cell.length_c   1.000
_cell.angle_alpha   90.00
_cell.angle_beta   90.00
_cell.angle_gamma   90.00
#
_symmetry.space_group_name_H-M   'P 1'
#
loop_
_entity.id
_entity.type
_entity.pdbx_description
1 polymer ?
#
loop_
_entity_poly.entity_id
_entity_poly.type
_entity_poly.pdbx_seq_one_letter_code
_entity_poly.pdbx_strand_id
1 'polypeptide(L)'
;MPWLNACIIMELTLITLKIRHQTTYRYREPVALGSHRLMLRPRESRELRLISSEVTVTPAAPITWAYDVAGNALATVAFQTMADTLVIDARAELQLDAAAYPVFDIAASAIVYPFKYSADEWTDLGALTVQQYPDPDGRLLAWARAFVRGDQTDTLALLKDLSTGVAQTLQYQTRETEGTQSPIESLDRGWGSCRDFAVLFVEAARGLGFGARLVTGYLYIPAESRDAMRGADATHAWAEIFVPGAGWITFDPTNRGVGGSNLIPVAVARDIRQAVPVAGSFVGLTDAFESMEVEVLVTS
;
A
#
# COMPACT_ATOMS: atom_id res chain seq x y z
N MET A 1 4.97 50.46 -14.21
CA MET A 1 4.70 49.14 -14.77
C MET A 1 4.39 48.22 -13.57
N PRO A 2 3.14 47.79 -13.43
CA PRO A 2 2.78 46.85 -12.35
C PRO A 2 3.06 45.41 -12.79
N TRP A 3 3.89 44.72 -12.04
CA TRP A 3 4.08 43.28 -12.17
C TRP A 3 2.82 42.58 -11.66
N LEU A 4 1.98 42.08 -12.58
CA LEU A 4 0.93 41.14 -12.23
C LEU A 4 1.61 39.82 -11.80
N ASN A 5 1.54 39.55 -10.50
CA ASN A 5 1.70 38.20 -9.98
C ASN A 5 0.55 37.33 -10.52
N ALA A 6 0.81 36.60 -11.58
CA ALA A 6 -0.04 35.50 -11.97
C ALA A 6 0.16 34.38 -10.92
N CYS A 7 -0.64 34.42 -9.87
CA CYS A 7 -0.83 33.27 -8.98
C CYS A 7 -1.47 32.19 -9.85
N ILE A 8 -0.70 31.20 -10.28
CA ILE A 8 -1.26 29.97 -10.88
C ILE A 8 -1.96 29.27 -9.74
N ILE A 9 -3.26 29.52 -9.59
CA ILE A 9 -4.14 28.69 -8.76
C ILE A 9 -4.19 27.35 -9.51
N MET A 10 -3.37 26.39 -9.07
CA MET A 10 -3.62 24.99 -9.41
C MET A 10 -5.01 24.66 -8.85
N GLU A 11 -5.99 24.47 -9.72
CA GLU A 11 -7.29 23.90 -9.32
C GLU A 11 -7.02 22.55 -8.69
N LEU A 12 -7.01 22.51 -7.36
CA LEU A 12 -7.09 21.30 -6.59
C LEU A 12 -8.47 20.69 -6.89
N THR A 13 -8.50 19.58 -7.60
CA THR A 13 -9.76 18.94 -7.98
C THR A 13 -10.17 18.04 -6.82
N LEU A 14 -10.96 18.58 -5.90
CA LEU A 14 -11.59 17.78 -4.85
C LEU A 14 -12.50 16.72 -5.48
N ILE A 15 -12.16 15.46 -5.29
CA ILE A 15 -12.94 14.33 -5.80
C ILE A 15 -13.62 13.63 -4.62
N THR A 16 -14.93 13.44 -4.70
CA THR A 16 -15.66 12.58 -3.74
C THR A 16 -15.70 11.17 -4.31
N LEU A 17 -15.22 10.21 -3.52
CA LEU A 17 -15.14 8.81 -3.91
C LEU A 17 -15.98 7.95 -2.97
N LYS A 18 -16.63 6.94 -3.55
CA LYS A 18 -17.33 5.88 -2.84
C LYS A 18 -16.61 4.55 -3.09
N ILE A 19 -16.37 3.83 -2.01
CA ILE A 19 -15.71 2.53 -2.03
C ILE A 19 -16.66 1.49 -1.49
N ARG A 20 -16.74 0.37 -2.16
CA ARG A 20 -17.29 -0.87 -1.63
C ARG A 20 -16.25 -1.97 -1.78
N HIS A 21 -15.94 -2.65 -0.68
CA HIS A 21 -15.11 -3.82 -0.67
C HIS A 21 -15.88 -4.95 0.01
N GLN A 22 -16.19 -5.98 -0.75
CA GLN A 22 -16.87 -7.17 -0.24
C GLN A 22 -15.95 -8.38 -0.39
N THR A 23 -15.77 -9.12 0.71
CA THR A 23 -15.10 -10.42 0.72
C THR A 23 -16.11 -11.48 1.13
N THR A 24 -16.26 -12.51 0.30
CA THR A 24 -17.16 -13.65 0.55
C THR A 24 -16.35 -14.92 0.63
N TYR A 25 -16.43 -15.60 1.76
CA TYR A 25 -15.91 -16.97 1.95
C TYR A 25 -17.06 -17.96 1.90
N ARG A 26 -16.88 -19.05 1.20
CA ARG A 26 -17.83 -20.17 1.11
C ARG A 26 -17.18 -21.43 1.65
N TYR A 27 -17.96 -22.18 2.40
CA TYR A 27 -17.57 -23.47 2.96
C TYR A 27 -18.60 -24.52 2.52
N ARG A 28 -18.16 -25.75 2.29
CA ARG A 28 -19.04 -26.87 1.87
C ARG A 28 -20.01 -27.31 2.95
N GLU A 29 -19.71 -26.97 4.19
CA GLU A 29 -20.52 -27.23 5.37
C GLU A 29 -20.32 -26.13 6.40
N PRO A 30 -21.23 -25.97 7.39
CA PRO A 30 -21.07 -24.99 8.43
C PRO A 30 -19.78 -25.22 9.26
N VAL A 31 -18.95 -24.21 9.34
CA VAL A 31 -17.70 -24.19 10.13
C VAL A 31 -17.80 -23.23 11.32
N ALA A 32 -17.05 -23.48 12.36
CA ALA A 32 -16.92 -22.52 13.45
C ALA A 32 -15.92 -21.44 13.05
N LEU A 33 -16.41 -20.22 12.81
CA LEU A 33 -15.59 -19.07 12.47
C LEU A 33 -14.81 -18.60 13.69
N GLY A 34 -13.48 -18.54 13.57
CA GLY A 34 -12.62 -17.95 14.58
C GLY A 34 -12.68 -16.42 14.59
N SER A 35 -11.85 -15.79 15.40
CA SER A 35 -11.73 -14.33 15.38
C SER A 35 -11.14 -13.85 14.04
N HIS A 36 -11.77 -12.83 13.45
CA HIS A 36 -11.29 -12.19 12.23
C HIS A 36 -10.82 -10.78 12.51
N ARG A 37 -9.69 -10.42 11.92
CA ARG A 37 -9.08 -9.09 11.96
C ARG A 37 -9.25 -8.44 10.58
N LEU A 38 -9.80 -7.24 10.56
CA LEU A 38 -10.12 -6.50 9.34
C LEU A 38 -9.38 -5.17 9.33
N MET A 39 -8.71 -4.86 8.23
CA MET A 39 -8.11 -3.58 7.92
C MET A 39 -8.75 -3.07 6.63
N LEU A 40 -9.89 -2.41 6.75
CA LEU A 40 -10.74 -2.01 5.62
C LEU A 40 -11.15 -0.53 5.67
N ARG A 41 -10.85 0.16 6.80
CA ARG A 41 -11.15 1.58 6.97
C ARG A 41 -10.04 2.42 6.34
N PRO A 42 -10.34 3.33 5.38
CA PRO A 42 -9.38 4.26 4.82
C PRO A 42 -8.70 5.12 5.90
N ARG A 43 -7.41 5.38 5.71
CA ARG A 43 -6.62 6.26 6.58
C ARG A 43 -6.84 7.71 6.15
N GLU A 44 -7.11 8.57 7.12
CA GLU A 44 -7.19 10.00 6.89
C GLU A 44 -5.79 10.63 6.82
N SER A 45 -5.65 11.65 6.01
CA SER A 45 -4.44 12.43 5.85
C SER A 45 -4.81 13.90 5.55
N ARG A 46 -3.79 14.74 5.30
CA ARG A 46 -4.03 16.09 4.82
C ARG A 46 -4.80 16.11 3.48
N GLU A 47 -4.57 15.11 2.64
CA GLU A 47 -5.10 15.02 1.29
C GLU A 47 -6.33 14.09 1.17
N LEU A 48 -6.66 13.35 2.23
CA LEU A 48 -7.78 12.42 2.27
C LEU A 48 -8.62 12.62 3.53
N ARG A 49 -9.86 13.05 3.34
CA ARG A 49 -10.86 13.20 4.39
C ARG A 49 -11.91 12.10 4.28
N LEU A 50 -12.08 11.31 5.33
CA LEU A 50 -13.11 10.28 5.40
C LEU A 50 -14.45 10.92 5.83
N ILE A 51 -15.49 10.78 5.00
CA ILE A 51 -16.86 11.26 5.29
C ILE A 51 -17.60 10.22 6.11
N SER A 52 -17.56 8.95 5.65
CA SER A 52 -18.18 7.83 6.35
C SER A 52 -17.41 6.54 6.12
N SER A 53 -17.51 5.62 7.08
CA SER A 53 -16.99 4.27 6.95
C SER A 53 -17.83 3.30 7.77
N GLU A 54 -18.27 2.23 7.14
CA GLU A 54 -19.07 1.18 7.76
C GLU A 54 -18.49 -0.19 7.37
N VAL A 55 -18.47 -1.11 8.31
CA VAL A 55 -18.12 -2.52 8.08
C VAL A 55 -19.24 -3.36 8.66
N THR A 56 -19.81 -4.24 7.85
CA THR A 56 -20.83 -5.21 8.25
C THR A 56 -20.35 -6.62 7.97
N VAL A 57 -20.81 -7.58 8.76
CA VAL A 57 -20.46 -9.00 8.60
C VAL A 57 -21.72 -9.86 8.65
N THR A 58 -21.70 -10.94 7.87
CA THR A 58 -22.72 -11.99 7.88
C THR A 58 -22.01 -13.34 8.02
N PRO A 59 -22.30 -14.16 9.06
CA PRO A 59 -23.31 -13.93 10.09
C PRO A 59 -23.01 -12.69 10.96
N ALA A 60 -24.06 -12.05 11.48
CA ALA A 60 -23.91 -10.87 12.31
C ALA A 60 -23.10 -11.20 13.58
N ALA A 61 -22.12 -10.37 13.88
CA ALA A 61 -21.24 -10.55 15.03
C ALA A 61 -20.77 -9.18 15.56
N PRO A 62 -20.42 -9.06 16.84
CA PRO A 62 -19.87 -7.84 17.41
C PRO A 62 -18.54 -7.51 16.78
N ILE A 63 -18.33 -6.22 16.48
CA ILE A 63 -17.10 -5.65 15.95
C ILE A 63 -16.52 -4.69 16.98
N THR A 64 -15.26 -4.90 17.35
CA THR A 64 -14.51 -4.00 18.22
C THR A 64 -13.40 -3.32 17.42
N TRP A 65 -13.16 -2.03 17.71
CA TRP A 65 -12.18 -1.23 16.99
C TRP A 65 -10.99 -0.88 17.89
N ALA A 66 -9.80 -0.91 17.32
CA ALA A 66 -8.56 -0.48 17.93
C ALA A 66 -7.66 0.17 16.86
N TYR A 67 -6.53 0.72 17.30
CA TYR A 67 -5.45 1.13 16.40
C TYR A 67 -4.21 0.28 16.72
N ASP A 68 -3.51 -0.15 15.67
CA ASP A 68 -2.22 -0.80 15.84
C ASP A 68 -1.08 0.22 16.05
N VAL A 69 0.15 -0.27 16.22
CA VAL A 69 1.33 0.59 16.45
C VAL A 69 1.67 1.50 15.27
N ALA A 70 1.19 1.20 14.08
CA ALA A 70 1.33 2.01 12.89
C ALA A 70 0.17 3.01 12.68
N GLY A 71 -0.81 3.01 13.61
CA GLY A 71 -2.01 3.84 13.54
C GLY A 71 -3.02 3.34 12.51
N ASN A 72 -2.98 2.07 12.10
CA ASN A 72 -4.01 1.48 11.24
C ASN A 72 -5.26 1.18 12.05
N ALA A 73 -6.43 1.49 11.51
CA ALA A 73 -7.69 1.10 12.12
C ALA A 73 -7.90 -0.42 11.97
N LEU A 74 -8.08 -1.08 13.10
CA LEU A 74 -8.19 -2.52 13.20
C LEU A 74 -9.55 -2.90 13.79
N ALA A 75 -10.40 -3.55 12.99
CA ALA A 75 -11.63 -4.16 13.47
C ALA A 75 -11.38 -5.63 13.81
N THR A 76 -11.83 -6.04 14.99
CA THR A 76 -11.83 -7.45 15.41
C THR A 76 -13.28 -7.94 15.50
N VAL A 77 -13.57 -9.02 14.80
CA VAL A 77 -14.89 -9.66 14.73
C VAL A 77 -14.84 -10.99 15.49
N ALA A 78 -15.74 -11.19 16.44
CA ALA A 78 -15.85 -12.42 17.22
C ALA A 78 -17.17 -13.13 16.90
N PHE A 79 -17.09 -14.19 16.09
CA PHE A 79 -18.26 -15.02 15.72
C PHE A 79 -18.62 -16.00 16.82
N GLN A 80 -19.92 -16.28 16.98
CA GLN A 80 -20.45 -17.20 17.99
C GLN A 80 -21.29 -18.31 17.35
N THR A 81 -21.49 -18.26 16.04
CA THR A 81 -22.33 -19.21 15.30
C THR A 81 -21.51 -19.92 14.24
N MET A 82 -21.88 -21.14 13.93
CA MET A 82 -21.39 -21.85 12.74
C MET A 82 -22.03 -21.26 11.49
N ALA A 83 -21.28 -21.21 10.39
CA ALA A 83 -21.77 -20.74 9.11
C ALA A 83 -21.06 -21.45 7.96
N ASP A 84 -21.77 -21.65 6.85
CA ASP A 84 -21.23 -22.10 5.57
C ASP A 84 -20.82 -20.94 4.65
N THR A 85 -21.14 -19.72 5.05
CA THR A 85 -20.82 -18.50 4.32
C THR A 85 -20.45 -17.39 5.28
N LEU A 86 -19.34 -16.69 5.00
CA LEU A 86 -18.93 -15.47 5.68
C LEU A 86 -18.87 -14.35 4.65
N VAL A 87 -19.65 -13.29 4.85
CA VAL A 87 -19.57 -12.06 4.04
C VAL A 87 -19.08 -10.92 4.90
N ILE A 88 -18.08 -10.21 4.42
CA ILE A 88 -17.56 -8.98 5.00
C ILE A 88 -17.76 -7.87 3.96
N ASP A 89 -18.64 -6.90 4.23
CA ASP A 89 -18.95 -5.76 3.34
C ASP A 89 -18.47 -4.47 4.03
N ALA A 90 -17.46 -3.83 3.46
CA ALA A 90 -16.93 -2.55 3.91
C ALA A 90 -17.30 -1.47 2.90
N ARG A 91 -17.85 -0.35 3.39
CA ARG A 91 -18.23 0.81 2.60
C ARG A 91 -17.60 2.05 3.16
N ALA A 92 -17.11 2.92 2.30
CA ALA A 92 -16.59 4.21 2.69
C ALA A 92 -16.97 5.28 1.67
N GLU A 93 -17.14 6.50 2.16
CA GLU A 93 -17.23 7.71 1.35
C GLU A 93 -16.15 8.67 1.82
N LEU A 94 -15.40 9.24 0.91
CA LEU A 94 -14.26 10.09 1.21
C LEU A 94 -14.09 11.22 0.17
N GLN A 95 -13.36 12.23 0.56
CA GLN A 95 -12.86 13.29 -0.31
C GLN A 95 -11.36 13.15 -0.45
N LEU A 96 -10.90 13.17 -1.69
CA LEU A 96 -9.49 13.14 -2.06
C LEU A 96 -9.10 14.46 -2.71
N ASP A 97 -8.10 15.14 -2.14
CA ASP A 97 -7.57 16.42 -2.56
C ASP A 97 -6.04 16.32 -2.72
N ALA A 98 -5.60 15.33 -3.45
CA ALA A 98 -4.19 15.07 -3.68
C ALA A 98 -3.73 15.66 -5.03
N ALA A 99 -2.62 16.37 -5.01
CA ALA A 99 -2.04 16.96 -6.22
C ALA A 99 -1.58 15.88 -7.20
N ALA A 100 -1.96 16.01 -8.47
CA ALA A 100 -1.48 15.13 -9.53
C ALA A 100 0.04 15.22 -9.74
N TYR A 101 0.62 16.40 -9.46
CA TYR A 101 2.06 16.67 -9.57
C TYR A 101 2.56 17.28 -8.26
N PRO A 102 2.80 16.46 -7.23
CA PRO A 102 3.23 16.95 -5.93
C PRO A 102 4.65 17.53 -5.99
N VAL A 103 4.86 18.63 -5.27
CA VAL A 103 6.17 19.21 -5.01
C VAL A 103 6.60 18.80 -3.61
N PHE A 104 7.80 18.26 -3.49
CA PHE A 104 8.35 17.80 -2.22
C PHE A 104 9.43 18.77 -1.70
N ASP A 105 9.23 19.27 -0.51
CA ASP A 105 10.19 20.16 0.19
C ASP A 105 11.25 19.31 0.88
N ILE A 106 12.24 18.83 0.12
CA ILE A 106 13.32 17.99 0.64
C ILE A 106 14.34 18.87 1.37
N ALA A 107 14.70 18.50 2.60
CA ALA A 107 15.74 19.19 3.35
C ALA A 107 17.07 19.21 2.58
N ALA A 108 17.77 20.34 2.65
CA ALA A 108 19.04 20.53 1.92
C ALA A 108 20.07 19.42 2.21
N SER A 109 20.06 18.87 3.43
CA SER A 109 20.92 17.75 3.84
C SER A 109 20.58 16.40 3.18
N ALA A 110 19.39 16.27 2.56
CA ALA A 110 18.88 15.04 1.97
C ALA A 110 18.62 15.12 0.46
N ILE A 111 18.92 16.28 -0.18
CA ILE A 111 18.79 16.43 -1.64
C ILE A 111 19.71 15.46 -2.37
N VAL A 112 20.90 15.23 -1.85
CA VAL A 112 21.93 14.36 -2.46
C VAL A 112 22.07 13.07 -1.66
N TYR A 113 22.03 11.94 -2.33
CA TYR A 113 22.29 10.60 -1.79
C TYR A 113 23.79 10.27 -1.95
N PRO A 114 24.44 9.62 -0.97
CA PRO A 114 23.88 9.22 0.33
C PRO A 114 23.79 10.39 1.33
N PHE A 115 22.72 10.43 2.10
CA PHE A 115 22.57 11.34 3.23
C PHE A 115 22.44 10.55 4.55
N LYS A 116 22.40 11.25 5.66
CA LYS A 116 22.17 10.66 7.00
C LYS A 116 20.92 11.27 7.62
N TYR A 117 20.08 10.42 8.18
CA TYR A 117 19.00 10.82 9.06
C TYR A 117 19.55 11.45 10.34
N SER A 118 18.82 12.35 10.95
CA SER A 118 19.10 12.79 12.33
C SER A 118 19.00 11.58 13.29
N ALA A 119 19.53 11.72 14.50
CA ALA A 119 19.46 10.67 15.52
C ALA A 119 18.01 10.34 15.89
N ASP A 120 17.15 11.36 15.95
CA ASP A 120 15.72 11.19 16.27
C ASP A 120 14.98 10.49 15.13
N GLU A 121 15.14 10.97 13.88
CA GLU A 121 14.55 10.32 12.70
C GLU A 121 14.99 8.86 12.58
N TRP A 122 16.27 8.56 12.80
CA TRP A 122 16.78 7.20 12.76
C TRP A 122 16.16 6.32 13.83
N THR A 123 15.98 6.86 15.05
CA THR A 123 15.35 6.14 16.17
C THR A 123 13.87 5.88 15.89
N ASP A 124 13.14 6.88 15.40
CA ASP A 124 11.71 6.79 15.12
C ASP A 124 11.40 5.89 13.91
N LEU A 125 12.26 5.94 12.87
CA LEU A 125 12.14 5.02 11.73
C LEU A 125 12.40 3.56 12.14
N GLY A 126 13.37 3.33 13.03
CA GLY A 126 13.65 2.05 13.65
C GLY A 126 13.62 0.87 12.67
N ALA A 127 12.71 -0.06 12.90
CA ALA A 127 12.55 -1.26 12.07
C ALA A 127 12.13 -0.99 10.60
N LEU A 128 11.71 0.23 10.26
CA LEU A 128 11.38 0.60 8.88
C LEU A 128 12.61 0.82 8.00
N THR A 129 13.81 0.89 8.60
CA THR A 129 15.09 0.95 7.89
C THR A 129 15.71 -0.45 7.68
N VAL A 130 15.13 -1.48 8.27
CA VAL A 130 15.68 -2.84 8.30
C VAL A 130 14.99 -3.71 7.25
N GLN A 131 15.79 -4.36 6.39
CA GLN A 131 15.26 -5.34 5.42
C GLN A 131 14.57 -6.50 6.14
N GLN A 132 13.44 -6.96 5.59
CA GLN A 132 12.62 -8.03 6.15
C GLN A 132 12.89 -9.38 5.47
N TYR A 133 13.55 -9.34 4.32
CA TYR A 133 13.89 -10.54 3.55
C TYR A 133 15.41 -10.68 3.50
N PRO A 134 15.94 -11.90 3.70
CA PRO A 134 17.38 -12.14 3.63
C PRO A 134 17.93 -11.93 2.21
N ASP A 135 19.08 -11.29 2.13
CA ASP A 135 19.86 -11.11 0.89
C ASP A 135 21.31 -11.55 1.14
N PRO A 136 21.56 -12.86 1.42
CA PRO A 136 22.87 -13.34 1.86
C PRO A 136 23.97 -13.12 0.82
N ASP A 137 23.62 -13.14 -0.46
CA ASP A 137 24.55 -12.96 -1.57
C ASP A 137 24.65 -11.48 -2.02
N GLY A 138 23.89 -10.58 -1.39
CA GLY A 138 23.89 -9.15 -1.73
C GLY A 138 23.32 -8.84 -3.12
N ARG A 139 22.53 -9.73 -3.71
CA ARG A 139 21.97 -9.59 -5.07
C ARG A 139 20.99 -8.44 -5.18
N LEU A 140 20.08 -8.33 -4.21
CA LEU A 140 19.12 -7.22 -4.15
C LEU A 140 19.85 -5.89 -3.97
N LEU A 141 20.81 -5.85 -3.04
CA LEU A 141 21.60 -4.65 -2.81
C LEU A 141 22.42 -4.25 -4.04
N ALA A 142 23.03 -5.22 -4.74
CA ALA A 142 23.76 -4.95 -5.98
C ALA A 142 22.84 -4.40 -7.07
N TRP A 143 21.63 -4.98 -7.22
CA TRP A 143 20.62 -4.48 -8.15
C TRP A 143 20.18 -3.05 -7.81
N ALA A 144 19.91 -2.76 -6.54
CA ALA A 144 19.52 -1.43 -6.10
C ALA A 144 20.64 -0.39 -6.30
N ARG A 145 21.89 -0.75 -6.01
CA ARG A 145 23.07 0.13 -6.20
C ARG A 145 23.32 0.50 -7.66
N ALA A 146 22.84 -0.28 -8.62
CA ALA A 146 22.98 0.05 -10.05
C ALA A 146 22.23 1.34 -10.45
N PHE A 147 21.30 1.82 -9.63
CA PHE A 147 20.59 3.09 -9.83
C PHE A 147 21.33 4.29 -9.23
N VAL A 148 22.37 4.07 -8.42
CA VAL A 148 23.19 5.14 -7.84
C VAL A 148 24.20 5.61 -8.86
N ARG A 149 24.09 6.89 -9.27
CA ARG A 149 24.90 7.48 -10.36
C ARG A 149 26.21 8.14 -9.86
N GLY A 150 26.76 7.68 -8.73
CA GLY A 150 27.95 8.25 -8.09
C GLY A 150 27.65 9.12 -6.88
N ASP A 151 28.64 9.92 -6.45
CA ASP A 151 28.60 10.65 -5.17
C ASP A 151 27.64 11.87 -5.14
N GLN A 152 27.05 12.25 -6.27
CA GLN A 152 26.14 13.38 -6.43
C GLN A 152 24.79 12.93 -7.00
N THR A 153 24.30 11.79 -6.57
CA THR A 153 23.00 11.30 -7.02
C THR A 153 21.87 12.06 -6.33
N ASP A 154 20.98 12.69 -7.09
CA ASP A 154 19.78 13.33 -6.54
C ASP A 154 18.89 12.27 -5.90
N THR A 155 18.47 12.50 -4.64
CA THR A 155 17.71 11.53 -3.84
C THR A 155 16.35 11.20 -4.46
N LEU A 156 15.62 12.22 -4.91
CA LEU A 156 14.29 12.00 -5.50
C LEU A 156 14.40 11.31 -6.86
N ALA A 157 15.39 11.69 -7.66
CA ALA A 157 15.66 11.04 -8.93
C ALA A 157 16.05 9.56 -8.74
N LEU A 158 16.91 9.25 -7.76
CA LEU A 158 17.27 7.88 -7.41
C LEU A 158 16.04 7.03 -7.07
N LEU A 159 15.14 7.55 -6.22
CA LEU A 159 13.92 6.83 -5.82
C LEU A 159 12.96 6.63 -7.00
N LYS A 160 12.83 7.63 -7.88
CA LYS A 160 12.06 7.52 -9.13
C LYS A 160 12.66 6.51 -10.10
N ASP A 161 13.97 6.52 -10.27
CA ASP A 161 14.68 5.58 -11.13
C ASP A 161 14.56 4.15 -10.58
N LEU A 162 14.68 3.96 -9.26
CA LEU A 162 14.51 2.66 -8.60
C LEU A 162 13.07 2.14 -8.77
N SER A 163 12.05 3.00 -8.56
CA SER A 163 10.64 2.64 -8.77
C SER A 163 10.38 2.25 -10.24
N THR A 164 10.92 3.02 -11.17
CA THR A 164 10.84 2.72 -12.60
C THR A 164 11.57 1.42 -12.94
N GLY A 165 12.72 1.18 -12.31
CA GLY A 165 13.51 -0.04 -12.46
C GLY A 165 12.75 -1.30 -12.04
N VAL A 166 11.97 -1.23 -10.96
CA VAL A 166 11.05 -2.32 -10.57
C VAL A 166 10.05 -2.61 -11.70
N ALA A 167 9.38 -1.55 -12.21
CA ALA A 167 8.41 -1.69 -13.29
C ALA A 167 8.99 -2.16 -14.64
N GLN A 168 10.30 -1.98 -14.84
CA GLN A 168 11.02 -2.48 -16.03
C GLN A 168 11.51 -3.91 -15.85
N THR A 169 11.83 -4.30 -14.60
CA THR A 169 12.33 -5.64 -14.27
C THR A 169 11.20 -6.66 -14.19
N LEU A 170 10.03 -6.26 -13.68
CA LEU A 170 8.91 -7.16 -13.47
C LEU A 170 7.79 -6.95 -14.48
N GLN A 171 7.29 -8.04 -15.05
CA GLN A 171 6.03 -8.07 -15.75
C GLN A 171 4.87 -8.19 -14.73
N TYR A 172 3.90 -7.29 -14.81
CA TYR A 172 2.72 -7.36 -13.93
C TYR A 172 1.85 -8.58 -14.29
N GLN A 173 1.52 -9.37 -13.28
CA GLN A 173 0.56 -10.47 -13.38
C GLN A 173 -0.33 -10.48 -12.13
N THR A 174 -1.64 -10.57 -12.35
CA THR A 174 -2.57 -10.81 -11.26
C THR A 174 -2.31 -12.19 -10.67
N ARG A 175 -2.31 -12.28 -9.34
CA ARG A 175 -2.10 -13.54 -8.64
C ARG A 175 -3.25 -13.79 -7.66
N GLU A 176 -3.97 -14.87 -7.88
CA GLU A 176 -5.07 -15.32 -7.03
C GLU A 176 -4.58 -16.09 -5.81
N THR A 177 -3.39 -16.71 -5.91
CA THR A 177 -2.81 -17.45 -4.79
C THR A 177 -2.38 -16.52 -3.66
N GLU A 178 -2.60 -16.95 -2.43
CA GLU A 178 -2.19 -16.25 -1.23
C GLU A 178 -0.66 -16.08 -1.16
N GLY A 179 -0.21 -15.04 -0.45
CA GLY A 179 1.19 -14.77 -0.21
C GLY A 179 1.80 -13.70 -1.10
N THR A 180 3.09 -13.48 -0.92
CA THR A 180 3.91 -12.49 -1.64
C THR A 180 5.28 -13.11 -1.92
N GLN A 181 5.83 -12.86 -3.10
CA GLN A 181 7.17 -13.32 -3.44
C GLN A 181 8.21 -12.53 -2.63
N SER A 182 9.30 -13.16 -2.28
CA SER A 182 10.48 -12.44 -1.80
C SER A 182 11.07 -11.56 -2.93
N PRO A 183 11.85 -10.51 -2.59
CA PRO A 183 12.53 -9.69 -3.60
C PRO A 183 13.36 -10.50 -4.58
N ILE A 184 14.11 -11.49 -4.08
CA ILE A 184 14.96 -12.34 -4.91
C ILE A 184 14.12 -13.23 -5.84
N GLU A 185 13.03 -13.84 -5.34
CA GLU A 185 12.10 -14.58 -6.19
C GLU A 185 11.48 -13.71 -7.28
N SER A 186 11.14 -12.47 -6.96
CA SER A 186 10.60 -11.51 -7.94
C SER A 186 11.62 -11.20 -9.03
N LEU A 187 12.88 -10.95 -8.66
CA LEU A 187 13.97 -10.73 -9.61
C LEU A 187 14.24 -11.96 -10.49
N ASP A 188 14.20 -13.17 -9.90
CA ASP A 188 14.45 -14.41 -10.63
C ASP A 188 13.33 -14.78 -11.58
N ARG A 189 12.07 -14.53 -11.18
CA ARG A 189 10.89 -14.84 -12.00
C ARG A 189 10.61 -13.80 -13.07
N GLY A 190 11.00 -12.54 -12.83
CA GLY A 190 10.74 -11.42 -13.74
C GLY A 190 9.26 -11.02 -13.83
N TRP A 191 8.40 -11.46 -12.88
CA TRP A 191 7.00 -11.10 -12.82
C TRP A 191 6.48 -11.06 -11.39
N GLY A 192 5.38 -10.36 -11.17
CA GLY A 192 4.74 -10.27 -9.86
C GLY A 192 3.42 -9.50 -9.89
N SER A 193 2.71 -9.54 -8.76
CA SER A 193 1.54 -8.69 -8.46
C SER A 193 1.98 -7.34 -7.89
N CYS A 194 1.05 -6.40 -7.68
CA CYS A 194 1.34 -5.11 -7.03
C CYS A 194 2.05 -5.25 -5.68
N ARG A 195 1.72 -6.28 -4.89
CA ARG A 195 2.40 -6.58 -3.62
C ARG A 195 3.87 -6.92 -3.81
N ASP A 196 4.20 -7.70 -4.84
CA ASP A 196 5.57 -8.10 -5.14
C ASP A 196 6.41 -6.90 -5.64
N PHE A 197 5.81 -6.02 -6.45
CA PHE A 197 6.42 -4.77 -6.89
C PHE A 197 6.73 -3.85 -5.69
N ALA A 198 5.76 -3.66 -4.80
CA ALA A 198 5.92 -2.83 -3.62
C ALA A 198 6.98 -3.39 -2.66
N VAL A 199 7.00 -4.71 -2.44
CA VAL A 199 7.98 -5.38 -1.58
C VAL A 199 9.39 -5.26 -2.15
N LEU A 200 9.56 -5.51 -3.45
CA LEU A 200 10.88 -5.36 -4.10
C LEU A 200 11.40 -3.92 -3.97
N PHE A 201 10.55 -2.92 -4.20
CA PHE A 201 10.93 -1.51 -4.08
C PHE A 201 11.31 -1.12 -2.65
N VAL A 202 10.48 -1.50 -1.65
CA VAL A 202 10.73 -1.19 -0.23
C VAL A 202 12.01 -1.84 0.26
N GLU A 203 12.24 -3.11 -0.06
CA GLU A 203 13.42 -3.82 0.39
C GLU A 203 14.71 -3.30 -0.29
N ALA A 204 14.63 -2.93 -1.56
CA ALA A 204 15.73 -2.27 -2.27
C ALA A 204 16.05 -0.89 -1.67
N ALA A 205 15.03 -0.09 -1.36
CA ALA A 205 15.21 1.22 -0.71
C ALA A 205 15.82 1.08 0.69
N ARG A 206 15.37 0.09 1.48
CA ARG A 206 15.98 -0.23 2.80
C ARG A 206 17.44 -0.66 2.66
N GLY A 207 17.76 -1.46 1.65
CA GLY A 207 19.14 -1.84 1.34
C GLY A 207 20.05 -0.67 1.01
N LEU A 208 19.48 0.41 0.47
CA LEU A 208 20.18 1.69 0.24
C LEU A 208 20.18 2.60 1.48
N GLY A 209 19.56 2.20 2.59
CA GLY A 209 19.55 2.95 3.85
C GLY A 209 18.35 3.87 4.04
N PHE A 210 17.33 3.79 3.20
CA PHE A 210 16.10 4.58 3.38
C PHE A 210 15.16 3.96 4.40
N GLY A 211 14.46 4.81 5.17
CA GLY A 211 13.25 4.42 5.90
C GLY A 211 12.12 4.20 4.88
N ALA A 212 11.56 2.99 4.86
CA ALA A 212 10.55 2.60 3.88
C ALA A 212 9.45 1.76 4.52
N ARG A 213 8.20 1.93 4.05
CA ARG A 213 7.04 1.15 4.49
C ARG A 213 6.14 0.77 3.33
N LEU A 214 5.47 -0.34 3.49
CA LEU A 214 4.46 -0.83 2.57
C LEU A 214 3.12 -0.19 2.89
N VAL A 215 2.33 0.05 1.87
CA VAL A 215 0.97 0.55 1.99
C VAL A 215 0.03 -0.37 1.22
N THR A 216 -1.11 -0.66 1.81
CA THR A 216 -2.22 -1.35 1.14
C THR A 216 -3.47 -0.50 1.17
N GLY A 217 -4.31 -0.63 0.16
CA GLY A 217 -5.53 0.15 0.06
C GLY A 217 -6.23 -0.04 -1.27
N TYR A 218 -6.77 1.05 -1.79
CA TYR A 218 -7.53 1.04 -3.04
C TYR A 218 -6.92 2.02 -4.05
N LEU A 219 -7.15 1.72 -5.32
CA LEU A 219 -6.75 2.56 -6.45
C LEU A 219 -8.02 3.09 -7.13
N TYR A 220 -8.13 4.42 -7.22
CA TYR A 220 -9.14 5.06 -8.05
C TYR A 220 -8.61 5.23 -9.46
N ILE A 221 -9.33 4.70 -10.44
CA ILE A 221 -8.98 4.83 -11.85
C ILE A 221 -10.15 5.52 -12.57
N PRO A 222 -9.96 6.77 -13.07
CA PRO A 222 -10.92 7.40 -13.94
C PRO A 222 -11.24 6.53 -15.16
N ALA A 223 -12.49 6.56 -15.63
CA ALA A 223 -12.97 5.68 -16.69
C ALA A 223 -12.10 5.73 -17.96
N GLU A 224 -11.61 6.92 -18.31
CA GLU A 224 -10.75 7.17 -19.46
C GLU A 224 -9.32 6.62 -19.33
N SER A 225 -8.91 6.24 -18.11
CA SER A 225 -7.55 5.74 -17.83
C SER A 225 -7.50 4.24 -17.53
N ARG A 226 -8.64 3.52 -17.55
CA ARG A 226 -8.72 2.11 -17.15
C ARG A 226 -7.80 1.17 -17.94
N ASP A 227 -7.67 1.41 -19.24
CA ASP A 227 -6.82 0.56 -20.10
C ASP A 227 -5.31 0.79 -19.89
N ALA A 228 -4.94 1.92 -19.29
CA ALA A 228 -3.54 2.31 -19.06
C ALA A 228 -3.00 1.92 -17.68
N MET A 229 -3.89 1.71 -16.70
CA MET A 229 -3.50 1.44 -15.30
C MET A 229 -3.76 -0.01 -14.89
N ARG A 230 -2.90 -0.53 -14.00
CA ARG A 230 -2.96 -1.90 -13.48
C ARG A 230 -3.56 -1.91 -12.09
N GLY A 231 -4.34 -2.95 -11.76
CA GLY A 231 -4.96 -3.11 -10.44
C GLY A 231 -6.33 -2.48 -10.30
N ALA A 232 -7.03 -2.22 -11.42
CA ALA A 232 -8.43 -1.80 -11.41
C ALA A 232 -9.30 -2.86 -10.72
N ASP A 233 -10.35 -2.39 -10.02
CA ASP A 233 -11.37 -3.23 -9.38
C ASP A 233 -10.80 -4.28 -8.40
N ALA A 234 -9.67 -3.96 -7.76
CA ALA A 234 -9.00 -4.81 -6.78
C ALA A 234 -8.36 -3.97 -5.66
N THR A 235 -7.94 -4.64 -4.59
CA THR A 235 -7.03 -4.04 -3.62
C THR A 235 -5.68 -3.77 -4.27
N HIS A 236 -5.03 -2.68 -3.86
CA HIS A 236 -3.72 -2.28 -4.37
C HIS A 236 -2.66 -2.20 -3.28
N ALA A 237 -1.40 -2.34 -3.68
CA ALA A 237 -0.26 -2.20 -2.79
C ALA A 237 0.83 -1.34 -3.42
N TRP A 238 1.42 -0.46 -2.61
CA TRP A 238 2.47 0.47 -3.00
C TRP A 238 3.43 0.73 -1.84
N ALA A 239 4.26 1.73 -1.96
CA ALA A 239 5.30 2.05 -1.00
C ALA A 239 5.31 3.52 -0.59
N GLU A 240 5.84 3.78 0.59
CA GLU A 240 6.20 5.12 1.04
C GLU A 240 7.65 5.11 1.54
N ILE A 241 8.41 6.12 1.14
CA ILE A 241 9.80 6.33 1.53
C ILE A 241 9.90 7.62 2.34
N PHE A 242 10.52 7.57 3.50
CA PHE A 242 10.76 8.76 4.31
C PHE A 242 11.99 9.51 3.80
N VAL A 243 11.78 10.80 3.49
CA VAL A 243 12.85 11.71 3.09
C VAL A 243 12.80 12.96 3.98
N PRO A 244 13.90 13.32 4.65
CA PRO A 244 13.94 14.49 5.52
C PRO A 244 13.42 15.77 4.85
N GLY A 245 12.58 16.52 5.55
CA GLY A 245 11.87 17.69 5.06
C GLY A 245 10.56 17.37 4.35
N ALA A 246 10.57 16.41 3.43
CA ALA A 246 9.38 15.99 2.65
C ALA A 246 8.48 15.03 3.43
N GLY A 247 9.00 14.30 4.44
CA GLY A 247 8.27 13.26 5.14
C GLY A 247 8.11 11.99 4.29
N TRP A 248 6.95 11.35 4.37
CA TRP A 248 6.63 10.14 3.61
C TRP A 248 6.22 10.47 2.19
N ILE A 249 7.05 10.10 1.21
CA ILE A 249 6.77 10.24 -0.21
C ILE A 249 6.21 8.92 -0.74
N THR A 250 5.06 8.98 -1.39
CA THR A 250 4.36 7.83 -1.99
C THR A 250 4.98 7.48 -3.35
N PHE A 251 5.21 6.19 -3.56
CA PHE A 251 5.66 5.59 -4.83
C PHE A 251 4.78 4.38 -5.17
N ASP A 252 4.19 4.37 -6.36
CA ASP A 252 3.52 3.21 -6.93
C ASP A 252 4.41 2.58 -8.02
N PRO A 253 5.24 1.59 -7.70
CA PRO A 253 6.12 0.97 -8.70
C PRO A 253 5.35 0.17 -9.75
N THR A 254 4.10 -0.21 -9.50
CA THR A 254 3.26 -0.92 -10.49
C THR A 254 2.85 -0.01 -11.63
N ASN A 255 2.43 1.22 -11.31
CA ASN A 255 1.95 2.21 -12.28
C ASN A 255 2.95 3.35 -12.55
N ARG A 256 4.16 3.27 -11.97
CA ARG A 256 5.23 4.29 -12.06
C ARG A 256 4.80 5.65 -11.52
N GLY A 257 3.88 5.63 -10.55
CA GLY A 257 3.34 6.83 -9.92
C GLY A 257 4.24 7.37 -8.82
N VAL A 258 4.24 8.69 -8.65
CA VAL A 258 4.82 9.39 -7.49
C VAL A 258 3.79 10.37 -6.97
N GLY A 259 3.49 10.30 -5.68
CA GLY A 259 2.36 11.00 -5.08
C GLY A 259 1.12 10.11 -4.99
N GLY A 260 0.08 10.61 -4.32
CA GLY A 260 -1.10 9.84 -3.93
C GLY A 260 -2.42 10.28 -4.58
N SER A 261 -2.38 10.94 -5.75
CA SER A 261 -3.57 11.58 -6.35
C SER A 261 -4.74 10.63 -6.64
N ASN A 262 -4.48 9.33 -6.72
CA ASN A 262 -5.48 8.30 -6.99
C ASN A 262 -5.35 7.08 -6.04
N LEU A 263 -4.53 7.19 -5.00
CA LEU A 263 -4.29 6.14 -4.04
C LEU A 263 -5.04 6.43 -2.72
N ILE A 264 -5.75 5.43 -2.22
CA ILE A 264 -6.56 5.52 -1.01
C ILE A 264 -5.97 4.54 0.01
N PRO A 265 -5.10 5.01 0.93
CA PRO A 265 -4.43 4.14 1.89
C PRO A 265 -5.42 3.60 2.94
N VAL A 266 -5.26 2.33 3.28
CA VAL A 266 -5.98 1.65 4.35
C VAL A 266 -5.04 1.23 5.46
N ALA A 267 -3.91 0.62 5.11
CA ALA A 267 -2.93 0.23 6.11
C ALA A 267 -1.49 0.53 5.65
N VAL A 268 -0.65 0.92 6.58
CA VAL A 268 0.80 1.02 6.41
C VAL A 268 1.48 -0.04 7.27
N ALA A 269 2.55 -0.65 6.77
CA ALA A 269 3.21 -1.73 7.47
C ALA A 269 4.71 -1.81 7.15
N ARG A 270 5.45 -2.38 8.09
CA ARG A 270 6.84 -2.77 7.89
C ARG A 270 6.96 -3.98 6.97
N ASP A 271 6.03 -4.91 7.08
CA ASP A 271 5.97 -6.15 6.33
C ASP A 271 4.57 -6.31 5.73
N ILE A 272 4.47 -6.73 4.47
CA ILE A 272 3.20 -6.84 3.76
C ILE A 272 2.20 -7.78 4.46
N ARG A 273 2.69 -8.78 5.18
CA ARG A 273 1.88 -9.73 5.97
C ARG A 273 1.12 -9.06 7.13
N GLN A 274 1.54 -7.86 7.54
CA GLN A 274 0.89 -7.08 8.60
C GLN A 274 -0.29 -6.25 8.07
N ALA A 275 -0.36 -6.02 6.76
CA ALA A 275 -1.35 -5.15 6.11
C ALA A 275 -2.36 -5.95 5.26
N VAL A 276 -2.69 -7.17 5.69
CA VAL A 276 -3.69 -8.01 5.02
C VAL A 276 -5.09 -7.46 5.33
N PRO A 277 -5.93 -7.20 4.31
CA PRO A 277 -7.27 -6.61 4.52
C PRO A 277 -8.18 -7.46 5.42
N VAL A 278 -8.15 -8.77 5.25
CA VAL A 278 -8.92 -9.74 6.05
C VAL A 278 -8.00 -10.87 6.48
N ALA A 279 -7.91 -11.11 7.79
CA ALA A 279 -7.17 -12.23 8.35
C ALA A 279 -8.01 -12.89 9.43
N GLY A 280 -8.18 -14.21 9.33
CA GLY A 280 -8.99 -14.96 10.27
C GLY A 280 -8.71 -16.47 10.18
N SER A 281 -9.49 -17.24 10.89
CA SER A 281 -9.42 -18.69 10.88
C SER A 281 -10.81 -19.31 11.01
N PHE A 282 -10.91 -20.57 10.68
CA PHE A 282 -12.09 -21.38 10.95
C PHE A 282 -11.69 -22.76 11.50
N VAL A 283 -12.62 -23.43 12.14
CA VAL A 283 -12.51 -24.82 12.57
C VAL A 283 -13.61 -25.62 11.90
N GLY A 284 -13.22 -26.63 11.13
CA GLY A 284 -14.10 -27.51 10.36
C GLY A 284 -13.30 -28.66 9.75
N LEU A 285 -13.87 -29.41 8.82
CA LEU A 285 -13.15 -30.45 8.09
C LEU A 285 -12.02 -29.82 7.24
N THR A 286 -10.99 -30.60 6.94
CA THR A 286 -9.79 -30.12 6.23
C THR A 286 -10.13 -29.58 4.83
N ASP A 287 -11.18 -30.08 4.19
CA ASP A 287 -11.67 -29.71 2.87
C ASP A 287 -12.93 -28.82 2.92
N ALA A 288 -13.29 -28.29 4.10
CA ALA A 288 -14.47 -27.45 4.27
C ALA A 288 -14.38 -26.15 3.46
N PHE A 289 -13.19 -25.56 3.30
CA PHE A 289 -13.02 -24.35 2.48
C PHE A 289 -13.33 -24.64 1.00
N GLU A 290 -14.22 -23.86 0.42
CA GLU A 290 -14.63 -24.00 -0.99
C GLU A 290 -14.04 -22.88 -1.85
N SER A 291 -14.33 -21.62 -1.49
CA SER A 291 -13.90 -20.47 -2.29
C SER A 291 -13.82 -19.19 -1.47
N MET A 292 -13.03 -18.25 -1.97
CA MET A 292 -13.00 -16.86 -1.55
C MET A 292 -13.16 -15.97 -2.78
N GLU A 293 -14.06 -15.01 -2.68
CA GLU A 293 -14.29 -13.99 -3.70
C GLU A 293 -14.11 -12.61 -3.11
N VAL A 294 -13.42 -11.72 -3.82
CA VAL A 294 -13.19 -10.33 -3.41
C VAL A 294 -13.66 -9.41 -4.53
N GLU A 295 -14.63 -8.56 -4.19
CA GLU A 295 -15.14 -7.51 -5.07
C GLU A 295 -14.76 -6.15 -4.51
N VAL A 296 -14.13 -5.31 -5.32
CA VAL A 296 -13.79 -3.92 -4.98
C VAL A 296 -14.34 -3.00 -6.05
N LEU A 297 -15.08 -1.99 -5.62
CA LEU A 297 -15.60 -0.95 -6.49
C LEU A 297 -15.22 0.41 -5.92
N VAL A 298 -14.55 1.23 -6.73
CA VAL A 298 -14.22 2.63 -6.41
C VAL A 298 -14.84 3.52 -7.49
N THR A 299 -15.75 4.40 -7.09
CA THR A 299 -16.49 5.30 -7.97
C THR A 299 -16.41 6.75 -7.49
N SER A 300 -16.50 7.68 -8.43
CA SER A 300 -16.65 9.11 -8.17
C SER A 300 -18.09 9.57 -8.35
#